data_c7efd4c2cda3f969554b6a1ca3e50db3
#
_entry.id   c7efd4c2cda3f969554b6a1ca3e50db3
#
_cell.length_a   1.000
_cell.length_b   1.000
_cell.length_c   1.000
_cell.angle_alpha   90.00
_cell.angle_beta   90.00
_cell.angle_gamma   90.00
#
_symmetry.space_group_name_H-M   'P 1'
#
loop_
_entity.id
_entity.type
_entity.pdbx_description
1 polymer ?
#
loop_
_entity_poly.entity_id
_entity_poly.type
_entity_poly.pdbx_seq_one_letter_code
_entity_poly.pdbx_strand_id
1 'polypeptide(L)'
;MRLIISVGTRPEIIKMAPLYEALSKLNEIELLLVHTGQHYDWEMSGIFFKELGVEEPDVNLNIGSDDQVSQTSAVMKEIGKIIESYEPDGVIAVGDTNSVLGTAIAASKMEVPFIHVESGLRSYDFSMPEEINRRISDHLASLNFAPTSRAFSNLMEEGISPKTTFLSGNTIVDSVIKVLRKVSAKRTLEKFDLDGAQPLVTLTLHRKENTEYEHKLIGVLKALEELDDITFVWPIHPRTQKALKTFDLWNKLKSLKNVRILEPLGYLDFLGLLISSDLVMTDSGGVQEEAATLKRPCIILRENTERPEIIEMGFGEIAGTNPTAIISLVRKYLYQANLIERLKRTPNPFGDGGSSKIIASVIQRIWDLKSLRRPPTFKGGSPHYLAFRVDESMRGYTVASFREACGYDVVSIYDASGRAIHFDEGTPLIPNYIVRVRGDPVNYGRFKKLVKI
;
A
#
# COMPACT_ATOMS: atom_id res chain seq x y z
N MET A 1 8.47 22.00 -16.09
CA MET A 1 7.46 21.58 -15.06
C MET A 1 8.18 21.39 -13.74
N ARG A 2 7.76 22.08 -12.69
CA ARG A 2 8.33 21.97 -11.34
C ARG A 2 7.50 21.02 -10.48
N LEU A 3 8.11 20.00 -9.93
CA LEU A 3 7.43 19.01 -9.10
C LEU A 3 8.10 18.90 -7.74
N ILE A 4 7.30 18.81 -6.67
CA ILE A 4 7.75 18.42 -5.35
C ILE A 4 7.56 16.90 -5.21
N ILE A 5 8.56 16.20 -4.69
CA ILE A 5 8.46 14.83 -4.22
C ILE A 5 8.59 14.84 -2.70
N SER A 6 7.54 14.39 -1.99
CA SER A 6 7.51 14.34 -0.53
C SER A 6 7.66 12.89 -0.06
N VAL A 7 8.63 12.66 0.85
CA VAL A 7 8.87 11.38 1.52
C VAL A 7 9.10 11.61 3.00
N GLY A 8 8.67 10.68 3.87
CA GLY A 8 8.82 10.84 5.31
C GLY A 8 9.38 9.61 6.03
N THR A 9 9.33 8.45 5.38
CA THR A 9 9.71 7.17 5.98
C THR A 9 10.57 6.34 5.03
N ARG A 10 11.29 5.34 5.57
CA ARG A 10 12.10 4.42 4.76
C ARG A 10 11.32 3.72 3.64
N PRO A 11 10.13 3.14 3.89
CA PRO A 11 9.35 2.54 2.81
C PRO A 11 9.01 3.52 1.68
N GLU A 12 8.73 4.78 2.01
CA GLU A 12 8.48 5.82 1.01
C GLU A 12 9.73 6.14 0.20
N ILE A 13 10.90 6.26 0.84
CA ILE A 13 12.18 6.47 0.15
C ILE A 13 12.44 5.31 -0.82
N ILE A 14 12.26 4.06 -0.37
CA ILE A 14 12.45 2.88 -1.21
C ILE A 14 11.54 2.93 -2.42
N LYS A 15 10.25 3.17 -2.23
CA LYS A 15 9.24 3.19 -3.30
C LYS A 15 9.40 4.39 -4.24
N MET A 16 9.83 5.53 -3.73
CA MET A 16 9.98 6.75 -4.52
C MET A 16 11.28 6.80 -5.33
N ALA A 17 12.34 6.12 -4.88
CA ALA A 17 13.65 6.15 -5.51
C ALA A 17 13.66 5.86 -7.02
N PRO A 18 13.00 4.81 -7.53
CA PRO A 18 12.97 4.55 -8.97
C PRO A 18 12.13 5.58 -9.75
N LEU A 19 11.10 6.16 -9.12
CA LEU A 19 10.31 7.21 -9.75
C LEU A 19 11.10 8.53 -9.81
N TYR A 20 11.80 8.90 -8.73
CA TYR A 20 12.72 10.04 -8.72
C TYR A 20 13.74 9.92 -9.86
N GLU A 21 14.40 8.76 -10.01
CA GLU A 21 15.34 8.53 -11.10
C GLU A 21 14.68 8.60 -12.49
N ALA A 22 13.45 8.10 -12.64
CA ALA A 22 12.75 8.14 -13.92
C ALA A 22 12.38 9.58 -14.32
N LEU A 23 11.93 10.39 -13.35
CA LEU A 23 11.55 11.80 -13.57
C LEU A 23 12.77 12.70 -13.78
N SER A 24 13.88 12.48 -13.02
CA SER A 24 15.10 13.28 -13.15
C SER A 24 15.80 13.16 -14.51
N LYS A 25 15.49 12.12 -15.27
CA LYS A 25 15.98 11.93 -16.65
C LYS A 25 15.21 12.74 -17.71
N LEU A 26 14.10 13.36 -17.31
CA LEU A 26 13.26 14.16 -18.20
C LEU A 26 13.69 15.63 -18.10
N ASN A 27 14.34 16.15 -19.13
CA ASN A 27 14.92 17.51 -19.14
C ASN A 27 13.89 18.63 -18.86
N GLU A 28 12.62 18.36 -19.10
CA GLU A 28 11.52 19.32 -18.91
C GLU A 28 11.01 19.36 -17.47
N ILE A 29 11.52 18.47 -16.60
CA ILE A 29 11.07 18.35 -15.20
C ILE A 29 12.18 18.80 -14.26
N GLU A 30 11.85 19.76 -13.41
CA GLU A 30 12.63 20.18 -12.25
C GLU A 30 12.02 19.56 -11.01
N LEU A 31 12.83 18.85 -10.22
CA LEU A 31 12.40 18.13 -9.02
C LEU A 31 12.93 18.82 -7.77
N LEU A 32 12.07 18.96 -6.78
CA LEU A 32 12.45 19.30 -5.41
C LEU A 32 12.11 18.11 -4.51
N LEU A 33 13.13 17.46 -3.95
CA LEU A 33 12.97 16.33 -3.04
C LEU A 33 12.89 16.82 -1.60
N VAL A 34 11.74 16.59 -0.96
CA VAL A 34 11.46 17.02 0.40
C VAL A 34 11.35 15.79 1.31
N HIS A 35 12.19 15.72 2.33
CA HIS A 35 12.08 14.74 3.40
C HIS A 35 11.37 15.36 4.60
N THR A 36 10.22 14.82 5.00
CA THR A 36 9.45 15.39 6.12
C THR A 36 10.08 15.09 7.48
N GLY A 37 10.94 14.06 7.56
CA GLY A 37 11.62 13.71 8.81
C GLY A 37 10.66 13.09 9.83
N GLN A 38 9.68 12.30 9.41
CA GLN A 38 8.70 11.65 10.28
C GLN A 38 9.35 10.73 11.33
N HIS A 39 10.54 10.21 11.08
CA HIS A 39 11.35 9.43 12.03
C HIS A 39 12.65 10.15 12.32
N TYR A 40 13.07 10.20 13.58
CA TYR A 40 14.18 11.00 14.12
C TYR A 40 15.58 10.70 13.57
N ASP A 41 15.77 9.57 12.88
CA ASP A 41 17.11 9.12 12.51
C ASP A 41 17.45 9.45 11.05
N TRP A 42 18.01 10.66 10.85
CA TRP A 42 18.63 11.01 9.56
C TRP A 42 19.76 10.03 9.19
N GLU A 43 20.62 9.63 10.15
CA GLU A 43 21.68 8.67 9.90
C GLU A 43 21.15 7.34 9.35
N MET A 44 20.00 6.91 9.84
CA MET A 44 19.31 5.72 9.33
C MET A 44 18.60 5.94 7.99
N SER A 45 18.15 7.15 7.68
CA SER A 45 17.49 7.47 6.40
C SER A 45 18.50 7.73 5.30
N GLY A 46 19.62 8.40 5.60
CA GLY A 46 20.69 8.74 4.65
C GLY A 46 21.31 7.52 3.96
N ILE A 47 21.45 6.39 4.67
CA ILE A 47 21.95 5.15 4.08
C ILE A 47 21.05 4.65 2.93
N PHE A 48 19.72 4.81 3.06
CA PHE A 48 18.77 4.38 2.02
C PHE A 48 18.89 5.22 0.74
N PHE A 49 19.04 6.54 0.85
CA PHE A 49 19.30 7.40 -0.31
C PHE A 49 20.56 6.95 -1.05
N LYS A 50 21.65 6.73 -0.33
CA LYS A 50 22.93 6.28 -0.88
C LYS A 50 22.85 4.90 -1.54
N GLU A 51 22.24 3.92 -0.87
CA GLU A 51 22.12 2.55 -1.38
C GLU A 51 21.23 2.47 -2.62
N LEU A 52 20.16 3.27 -2.67
CA LEU A 52 19.24 3.37 -3.79
C LEU A 52 19.77 4.27 -4.92
N GLY A 53 20.86 5.00 -4.68
CA GLY A 53 21.45 5.91 -5.65
C GLY A 53 20.53 7.10 -5.96
N VAL A 54 19.91 7.65 -4.94
CA VAL A 54 19.12 8.89 -4.98
C VAL A 54 19.94 9.97 -4.27
N GLU A 55 19.85 11.20 -4.77
CA GLU A 55 20.48 12.35 -4.13
C GLU A 55 19.89 12.60 -2.74
N GLU A 56 20.65 13.29 -1.89
CA GLU A 56 20.12 13.73 -0.61
C GLU A 56 18.94 14.70 -0.84
N PRO A 57 17.95 14.73 0.07
CA PRO A 57 16.83 15.64 -0.07
C PRO A 57 17.28 17.10 -0.10
N ASP A 58 16.70 17.88 -1.01
CA ASP A 58 16.93 19.33 -1.08
C ASP A 58 16.47 20.05 0.19
N VAL A 59 15.41 19.53 0.81
CA VAL A 59 14.81 20.07 2.03
C VAL A 59 14.53 18.95 3.02
N ASN A 60 14.94 19.14 4.29
CA ASN A 60 14.56 18.28 5.40
C ASN A 60 13.76 19.08 6.43
N LEU A 61 12.52 18.68 6.67
CA LEU A 61 11.60 19.39 7.57
C LEU A 61 11.82 19.04 9.05
N ASN A 62 12.49 17.92 9.35
CA ASN A 62 12.78 17.47 10.71
C ASN A 62 11.57 17.45 11.65
N ILE A 63 10.40 17.03 11.18
CA ILE A 63 9.15 17.06 11.96
C ILE A 63 9.21 16.11 13.15
N GLY A 64 9.86 14.96 12.99
CA GLY A 64 10.02 13.99 14.07
C GLY A 64 8.78 13.14 14.34
N SER A 65 8.87 12.31 15.37
CA SER A 65 7.78 11.44 15.81
C SER A 65 6.92 12.16 16.85
N ASP A 66 5.62 12.21 16.61
CA ASP A 66 4.62 12.82 17.50
C ASP A 66 3.31 12.01 17.42
N ASP A 67 2.25 12.46 18.08
CA ASP A 67 0.93 11.91 17.87
C ASP A 67 0.43 12.15 16.43
N GLN A 68 -0.60 11.41 16.04
CA GLN A 68 -1.11 11.42 14.65
C GLN A 68 -1.55 12.81 14.19
N VAL A 69 -2.21 13.57 15.07
CA VAL A 69 -2.76 14.89 14.74
C VAL A 69 -1.64 15.93 14.64
N SER A 70 -0.77 15.99 15.65
CA SER A 70 0.36 16.92 15.70
C SER A 70 1.31 16.71 14.53
N GLN A 71 1.65 15.46 14.22
CA GLN A 71 2.55 15.14 13.12
C GLN A 71 1.94 15.50 11.75
N THR A 72 0.66 15.13 11.49
CA THR A 72 -0.02 15.46 10.25
C THR A 72 -0.14 16.99 10.06
N SER A 73 -0.49 17.71 11.12
CA SER A 73 -0.63 19.17 11.06
C SER A 73 0.70 19.88 10.80
N ALA A 74 1.78 19.39 11.40
CA ALA A 74 3.13 19.91 11.17
C ALA A 74 3.56 19.70 9.71
N VAL A 75 3.38 18.48 9.16
CA VAL A 75 3.64 18.20 7.74
C VAL A 75 2.86 19.14 6.84
N MET A 76 1.55 19.24 7.06
CA MET A 76 0.66 20.12 6.27
C MET A 76 1.16 21.58 6.27
N LYS A 77 1.54 22.10 7.43
CA LYS A 77 2.01 23.48 7.58
C LYS A 77 3.35 23.72 6.85
N GLU A 78 4.31 22.83 7.04
CA GLU A 78 5.65 23.03 6.47
C GLU A 78 5.67 22.76 4.96
N ILE A 79 4.96 21.75 4.46
CA ILE A 79 4.77 21.52 3.02
C ILE A 79 4.05 22.72 2.39
N GLY A 80 3.05 23.32 3.07
CA GLY A 80 2.38 24.52 2.59
C GLY A 80 3.35 25.67 2.34
N LYS A 81 4.30 25.93 3.23
CA LYS A 81 5.34 26.96 3.04
C LYS A 81 6.24 26.67 1.83
N ILE A 82 6.58 25.39 1.61
CA ILE A 82 7.38 25.01 0.44
C ILE A 82 6.59 25.23 -0.85
N ILE A 83 5.31 24.84 -0.88
CA ILE A 83 4.44 25.06 -2.02
C ILE A 83 4.36 26.56 -2.35
N GLU A 84 4.19 27.40 -1.34
CA GLU A 84 4.12 28.86 -1.50
C GLU A 84 5.42 29.44 -2.10
N SER A 85 6.58 28.99 -1.59
CA SER A 85 7.88 29.52 -2.03
C SER A 85 8.38 28.94 -3.34
N TYR A 86 8.12 27.65 -3.61
CA TYR A 86 8.61 26.95 -4.79
C TYR A 86 7.65 27.06 -6.00
N GLU A 87 6.36 27.33 -5.74
CA GLU A 87 5.29 27.41 -6.77
C GLU A 87 5.28 26.21 -7.72
N PRO A 88 5.13 24.97 -7.23
CA PRO A 88 5.19 23.77 -8.06
C PRO A 88 3.99 23.63 -8.99
N ASP A 89 4.17 22.90 -10.08
CA ASP A 89 3.08 22.47 -10.96
C ASP A 89 2.33 21.24 -10.41
N GLY A 90 2.96 20.49 -9.50
CA GLY A 90 2.36 19.34 -8.82
C GLY A 90 3.19 18.83 -7.66
N VAL A 91 2.56 18.06 -6.77
CA VAL A 91 3.18 17.43 -5.61
C VAL A 91 2.93 15.93 -5.66
N ILE A 92 3.99 15.14 -5.48
CA ILE A 92 3.95 13.66 -5.53
C ILE A 92 4.24 13.11 -4.14
N ALA A 93 3.43 12.14 -3.68
CA ALA A 93 3.76 11.32 -2.52
C ALA A 93 3.36 9.86 -2.75
N VAL A 94 3.95 8.94 -1.97
CA VAL A 94 3.74 7.49 -2.10
C VAL A 94 3.31 6.86 -0.79
N GLY A 95 2.26 6.05 -0.82
CA GLY A 95 1.80 5.27 0.34
C GLY A 95 0.77 5.99 1.20
N ASP A 96 0.82 5.78 2.52
CA ASP A 96 -0.31 6.04 3.42
C ASP A 96 0.08 6.61 4.80
N THR A 97 1.25 7.19 4.93
CA THR A 97 1.70 7.76 6.20
C THR A 97 1.09 9.14 6.49
N ASN A 98 1.34 9.68 7.69
CA ASN A 98 0.95 11.05 8.02
C ASN A 98 1.64 12.09 7.11
N SER A 99 2.84 11.77 6.63
CA SER A 99 3.55 12.60 5.64
C SER A 99 2.77 12.70 4.34
N VAL A 100 2.23 11.60 3.85
CA VAL A 100 1.39 11.56 2.64
C VAL A 100 0.10 12.35 2.86
N LEU A 101 -0.62 12.09 3.97
CA LEU A 101 -1.86 12.79 4.30
C LEU A 101 -1.65 14.31 4.42
N GLY A 102 -0.66 14.73 5.21
CA GLY A 102 -0.35 16.16 5.39
C GLY A 102 0.01 16.84 4.08
N THR A 103 0.79 16.17 3.23
CA THR A 103 1.15 16.64 1.89
C THR A 103 -0.07 16.76 0.97
N ALA A 104 -0.94 15.74 0.96
CA ALA A 104 -2.15 15.74 0.15
C ALA A 104 -3.11 16.88 0.52
N ILE A 105 -3.30 17.12 1.83
CA ILE A 105 -4.16 18.20 2.31
C ILE A 105 -3.54 19.56 1.96
N ALA A 106 -2.24 19.77 2.18
CA ALA A 106 -1.55 21.01 1.86
C ALA A 106 -1.69 21.34 0.37
N ALA A 107 -1.34 20.38 -0.51
CA ALA A 107 -1.44 20.55 -1.96
C ALA A 107 -2.88 20.91 -2.39
N SER A 108 -3.87 20.14 -1.89
CA SER A 108 -5.29 20.38 -2.21
C SER A 108 -5.79 21.75 -1.74
N LYS A 109 -5.40 22.22 -0.53
CA LYS A 109 -5.80 23.53 0.02
C LYS A 109 -5.16 24.70 -0.72
N MET A 110 -3.98 24.48 -1.28
CA MET A 110 -3.25 25.49 -2.06
C MET A 110 -3.51 25.38 -3.57
N GLU A 111 -4.50 24.58 -3.96
CA GLU A 111 -4.91 24.37 -5.36
C GLU A 111 -3.78 23.87 -6.27
N VAL A 112 -2.82 23.09 -5.72
CA VAL A 112 -1.76 22.41 -6.46
C VAL A 112 -2.16 20.95 -6.69
N PRO A 113 -2.03 20.41 -7.92
CA PRO A 113 -2.31 19.01 -8.20
C PRO A 113 -1.52 18.07 -7.29
N PHE A 114 -2.23 17.18 -6.59
CA PHE A 114 -1.63 16.10 -5.82
C PHE A 114 -1.61 14.82 -6.65
N ILE A 115 -0.48 14.16 -6.69
CA ILE A 115 -0.25 12.91 -7.42
C ILE A 115 0.02 11.81 -6.39
N HIS A 116 -0.90 10.87 -6.27
CA HIS A 116 -0.81 9.80 -5.30
C HIS A 116 -0.30 8.50 -5.95
N VAL A 117 0.87 8.05 -5.52
CA VAL A 117 1.46 6.77 -5.92
C VAL A 117 1.14 5.71 -4.87
N GLU A 118 0.83 4.49 -5.30
CA GLU A 118 0.34 3.39 -4.45
C GLU A 118 -1.07 3.67 -3.90
N SER A 119 -1.93 4.25 -4.72
CA SER A 119 -3.31 4.55 -4.38
C SER A 119 -4.23 3.33 -4.47
N GLY A 120 -5.34 3.34 -3.74
CA GLY A 120 -6.41 2.34 -3.84
C GLY A 120 -6.21 1.07 -3.01
N LEU A 121 -5.15 0.92 -2.24
CA LEU A 121 -5.01 -0.16 -1.27
C LEU A 121 -6.05 -0.01 -0.16
N ARG A 122 -6.66 -1.12 0.29
CA ARG A 122 -7.66 -1.11 1.37
C ARG A 122 -7.48 -2.30 2.31
N SER A 123 -7.45 -2.01 3.61
CA SER A 123 -7.57 -3.01 4.68
C SER A 123 -9.00 -3.10 5.20
N TYR A 124 -9.82 -2.07 4.97
CA TYR A 124 -11.16 -1.88 5.53
C TYR A 124 -11.19 -1.85 7.06
N ASP A 125 -10.04 -1.69 7.69
CA ASP A 125 -9.88 -1.57 9.13
C ASP A 125 -9.64 -0.10 9.52
N PHE A 126 -10.69 0.58 9.93
CA PHE A 126 -10.65 1.99 10.33
C PHE A 126 -9.97 2.23 11.69
N SER A 127 -9.59 1.19 12.41
CA SER A 127 -8.73 1.34 13.59
C SER A 127 -7.28 1.65 13.22
N MET A 128 -6.91 1.40 11.95
CA MET A 128 -5.61 1.72 11.39
C MET A 128 -5.57 3.16 10.89
N PRO A 129 -4.66 4.01 11.41
CA PRO A 129 -4.48 5.37 10.89
C PRO A 129 -4.18 5.40 9.38
N GLU A 130 -3.43 4.42 8.88
CA GLU A 130 -3.06 4.29 7.48
C GLU A 130 -4.28 4.08 6.57
N GLU A 131 -5.34 3.40 7.05
CA GLU A 131 -6.58 3.25 6.25
C GLU A 131 -7.29 4.59 6.05
N ILE A 132 -7.31 5.41 7.08
CA ILE A 132 -7.85 6.77 7.01
C ILE A 132 -7.02 7.62 6.06
N ASN A 133 -5.69 7.58 6.22
CA ASN A 133 -4.76 8.37 5.43
C ASN A 133 -4.89 8.09 3.94
N ARG A 134 -4.90 6.79 3.54
CA ARG A 134 -4.95 6.42 2.12
C ARG A 134 -6.26 6.81 1.47
N ARG A 135 -7.41 6.63 2.16
CA ARG A 135 -8.72 7.04 1.63
C ARG A 135 -8.79 8.53 1.38
N ILE A 136 -8.36 9.34 2.34
CA ILE A 136 -8.38 10.80 2.19
C ILE A 136 -7.42 11.22 1.07
N SER A 137 -6.21 10.68 1.03
CA SER A 137 -5.20 11.00 0.02
C SER A 137 -5.65 10.62 -1.39
N ASP A 138 -6.26 9.44 -1.55
CA ASP A 138 -6.83 8.99 -2.84
C ASP A 138 -7.91 9.95 -3.37
N HIS A 139 -8.80 10.42 -2.49
CA HIS A 139 -9.88 11.35 -2.86
C HIS A 139 -9.39 12.77 -3.14
N LEU A 140 -8.28 13.20 -2.53
CA LEU A 140 -7.67 14.49 -2.80
C LEU A 140 -6.79 14.50 -4.05
N ALA A 141 -6.41 13.32 -4.54
CA ALA A 141 -5.49 13.20 -5.65
C ALA A 141 -6.09 13.64 -6.99
N SER A 142 -5.33 14.44 -7.73
CA SER A 142 -5.61 14.79 -9.12
C SER A 142 -5.26 13.63 -10.08
N LEU A 143 -4.24 12.83 -9.69
CA LEU A 143 -3.85 11.60 -10.37
C LEU A 143 -3.63 10.50 -9.34
N ASN A 144 -4.20 9.33 -9.61
CA ASN A 144 -4.06 8.12 -8.79
C ASN A 144 -3.32 7.04 -9.57
N PHE A 145 -2.26 6.48 -8.98
CA PHE A 145 -1.51 5.37 -9.54
C PHE A 145 -1.70 4.11 -8.68
N ALA A 146 -2.55 3.22 -9.15
CA ALA A 146 -2.90 1.99 -8.46
C ALA A 146 -1.85 0.90 -8.72
N PRO A 147 -1.37 0.21 -7.67
CA PRO A 147 -0.34 -0.82 -7.81
C PRO A 147 -0.88 -2.15 -8.36
N THR A 148 -2.16 -2.44 -8.16
CA THR A 148 -2.81 -3.69 -8.58
C THR A 148 -4.18 -3.43 -9.21
N SER A 149 -4.71 -4.41 -9.94
CA SER A 149 -6.07 -4.33 -10.48
C SER A 149 -7.13 -4.21 -9.38
N ARG A 150 -6.90 -4.83 -8.21
CA ARG A 150 -7.78 -4.68 -7.05
C ARG A 150 -7.77 -3.25 -6.51
N ALA A 151 -6.59 -2.67 -6.33
CA ALA A 151 -6.45 -1.29 -5.90
C ALA A 151 -7.14 -0.32 -6.90
N PHE A 152 -6.99 -0.56 -8.19
CA PHE A 152 -7.71 0.19 -9.22
C PHE A 152 -9.23 0.04 -9.06
N SER A 153 -9.74 -1.19 -8.85
CA SER A 153 -11.18 -1.43 -8.66
C SER A 153 -11.72 -0.73 -7.41
N ASN A 154 -10.98 -0.76 -6.30
CA ASN A 154 -11.37 -0.06 -5.07
C ASN A 154 -11.58 1.44 -5.32
N LEU A 155 -10.69 2.09 -6.07
CA LEU A 155 -10.82 3.51 -6.45
C LEU A 155 -12.08 3.75 -7.28
N MET A 156 -12.38 2.86 -8.23
CA MET A 156 -13.59 2.95 -9.05
C MET A 156 -14.86 2.78 -8.20
N GLU A 157 -14.87 1.82 -7.28
CA GLU A 157 -15.98 1.58 -6.36
C GLU A 157 -16.24 2.77 -5.42
N GLU A 158 -15.21 3.50 -5.06
CA GLU A 158 -15.30 4.72 -4.27
C GLU A 158 -15.64 5.98 -5.09
N GLY A 159 -15.86 5.83 -6.41
CA GLY A 159 -16.31 6.91 -7.29
C GLY A 159 -15.17 7.80 -7.83
N ILE A 160 -13.92 7.39 -7.67
CA ILE A 160 -12.77 8.10 -8.26
C ILE A 160 -12.75 7.87 -9.77
N SER A 161 -12.46 8.91 -10.53
CA SER A 161 -12.58 8.89 -11.99
C SER A 161 -11.56 7.96 -12.66
N PRO A 162 -11.98 7.08 -13.59
CA PRO A 162 -11.05 6.28 -14.40
C PRO A 162 -10.17 7.13 -15.31
N LYS A 163 -10.53 8.39 -15.58
CA LYS A 163 -9.73 9.30 -16.41
C LYS A 163 -8.45 9.80 -15.70
N THR A 164 -8.47 9.76 -14.39
CA THR A 164 -7.37 10.22 -13.52
C THR A 164 -6.73 9.10 -12.71
N THR A 165 -7.10 7.85 -13.01
CA THR A 165 -6.59 6.66 -12.31
C THR A 165 -5.89 5.74 -13.31
N PHE A 166 -4.68 5.30 -12.95
CA PHE A 166 -3.82 4.48 -13.80
C PHE A 166 -3.36 3.23 -13.06
N LEU A 167 -3.43 2.09 -13.71
CA LEU A 167 -2.81 0.87 -13.23
C LEU A 167 -1.32 0.93 -13.58
N SER A 168 -0.47 1.15 -12.57
CA SER A 168 0.97 1.35 -12.79
C SER A 168 1.83 0.15 -12.40
N GLY A 169 1.33 -0.75 -11.58
CA GLY A 169 2.18 -1.66 -10.80
C GLY A 169 2.76 -0.94 -9.57
N ASN A 170 3.53 -1.66 -8.75
CA ASN A 170 4.11 -1.11 -7.53
C ASN A 170 5.59 -0.75 -7.72
N THR A 171 5.97 0.47 -7.39
CA THR A 171 7.34 0.98 -7.51
C THR A 171 8.36 0.26 -6.60
N ILE A 172 7.91 -0.45 -5.56
CA ILE A 172 8.79 -1.28 -4.74
C ILE A 172 9.42 -2.41 -5.57
N VAL A 173 8.70 -2.94 -6.55
CA VAL A 173 9.22 -3.97 -7.48
C VAL A 173 10.39 -3.41 -8.28
N ASP A 174 10.24 -2.18 -8.78
CA ASP A 174 11.33 -1.48 -9.49
C ASP A 174 12.56 -1.32 -8.59
N SER A 175 12.35 -0.97 -7.31
CA SER A 175 13.43 -0.78 -6.34
C SER A 175 14.17 -2.09 -6.06
N VAL A 176 13.43 -3.18 -5.81
CA VAL A 176 14.02 -4.50 -5.61
C VAL A 176 14.85 -4.89 -6.85
N ILE A 177 14.28 -4.85 -8.04
CA ILE A 177 14.96 -5.22 -9.29
C ILE A 177 16.22 -4.37 -9.52
N LYS A 178 16.14 -3.05 -9.27
CA LYS A 178 17.27 -2.13 -9.42
C LYS A 178 18.45 -2.53 -8.54
N VAL A 179 18.20 -2.86 -7.29
CA VAL A 179 19.29 -3.12 -6.33
C VAL A 179 19.73 -4.57 -6.29
N LEU A 180 18.95 -5.52 -6.83
CA LEU A 180 19.31 -6.94 -6.86
C LEU A 180 20.71 -7.21 -7.42
N ARG A 181 21.15 -6.41 -8.40
CA ARG A 181 22.49 -6.55 -8.99
C ARG A 181 23.63 -6.20 -8.03
N LYS A 182 23.33 -5.46 -6.95
CA LYS A 182 24.29 -5.04 -5.91
C LYS A 182 24.25 -5.98 -4.70
N VAL A 183 23.20 -6.81 -4.59
CA VAL A 183 22.98 -7.70 -3.44
C VAL A 183 23.71 -9.03 -3.66
N SER A 184 24.41 -9.50 -2.63
CA SER A 184 25.04 -10.81 -2.61
C SER A 184 24.55 -11.61 -1.41
N ALA A 185 23.71 -12.61 -1.64
CA ALA A 185 23.24 -13.51 -0.59
C ALA A 185 24.40 -14.11 0.22
N LYS A 186 25.45 -14.60 -0.48
CA LYS A 186 26.63 -15.19 0.18
C LYS A 186 27.30 -14.20 1.13
N ARG A 187 27.61 -12.97 0.69
CA ARG A 187 28.23 -11.95 1.56
C ARG A 187 27.35 -11.57 2.75
N THR A 188 26.02 -11.58 2.56
CA THR A 188 25.09 -11.29 3.64
C THR A 188 25.11 -12.39 4.69
N LEU A 189 25.10 -13.66 4.26
CA LEU A 189 25.20 -14.80 5.18
C LEU A 189 26.55 -14.79 5.94
N GLU A 190 27.66 -14.61 5.24
CA GLU A 190 28.98 -14.48 5.86
C GLU A 190 29.06 -13.32 6.86
N LYS A 191 28.49 -12.15 6.50
CA LYS A 191 28.50 -10.95 7.35
C LYS A 191 27.78 -11.14 8.69
N PHE A 192 26.74 -11.98 8.72
CA PHE A 192 25.91 -12.19 9.90
C PHE A 192 26.08 -13.57 10.55
N ASP A 193 27.14 -14.31 10.18
CA ASP A 193 27.44 -15.66 10.68
C ASP A 193 26.26 -16.63 10.51
N LEU A 194 25.68 -16.62 9.32
CA LEU A 194 24.52 -17.44 8.96
C LEU A 194 24.86 -18.56 7.96
N ASP A 195 26.14 -18.76 7.65
CA ASP A 195 26.56 -19.82 6.74
C ASP A 195 26.17 -21.21 7.29
N GLY A 196 25.45 -21.96 6.47
CA GLY A 196 24.97 -23.29 6.87
C GLY A 196 23.69 -23.28 7.73
N ALA A 197 23.14 -22.13 8.07
CA ALA A 197 21.86 -22.03 8.79
C ALA A 197 20.71 -22.41 7.85
N GLN A 198 20.14 -23.57 8.02
CA GLN A 198 18.98 -24.05 7.25
C GLN A 198 18.10 -24.95 8.11
N PRO A 199 16.76 -24.78 8.07
CA PRO A 199 16.04 -23.71 7.38
C PRO A 199 16.30 -22.32 7.98
N LEU A 200 16.32 -21.28 7.12
CA LEU A 200 16.54 -19.89 7.52
C LEU A 200 15.26 -19.07 7.32
N VAL A 201 14.81 -18.40 8.38
CA VAL A 201 13.60 -17.54 8.37
C VAL A 201 13.96 -16.13 8.77
N THR A 202 13.67 -15.17 7.91
CA THR A 202 13.77 -13.75 8.28
C THR A 202 12.47 -13.28 8.93
N LEU A 203 12.58 -12.69 10.12
CA LEU A 203 11.45 -12.16 10.91
C LEU A 203 11.53 -10.65 11.02
N THR A 204 10.41 -9.96 10.76
CA THR A 204 10.24 -8.54 11.08
C THR A 204 8.92 -8.30 11.80
N LEU A 205 8.94 -7.48 12.85
CA LEU A 205 7.77 -7.12 13.63
C LEU A 205 7.93 -5.70 14.18
N HIS A 206 6.99 -4.80 13.87
CA HIS A 206 7.11 -3.40 14.29
C HIS A 206 5.78 -2.62 14.34
N ARG A 207 4.67 -3.24 13.93
CA ARG A 207 3.35 -2.61 13.95
C ARG A 207 2.86 -2.41 15.39
N LYS A 208 2.18 -1.27 15.63
CA LYS A 208 1.62 -0.93 16.95
C LYS A 208 0.69 -2.04 17.47
N GLU A 209 -0.19 -2.53 16.58
CA GLU A 209 -1.13 -3.61 16.86
C GLU A 209 -0.49 -4.91 17.40
N ASN A 210 0.82 -5.09 17.21
CA ASN A 210 1.58 -6.22 17.73
C ASN A 210 2.47 -5.85 18.91
N THR A 211 3.01 -4.63 18.93
CA THR A 211 3.99 -4.21 19.95
C THR A 211 3.38 -3.57 21.17
N GLU A 212 2.12 -3.12 21.12
CA GLU A 212 1.42 -2.52 22.26
C GLU A 212 0.76 -3.56 23.19
N TYR A 213 0.71 -4.83 22.79
CA TYR A 213 0.06 -5.89 23.57
C TYR A 213 1.05 -7.01 23.91
N GLU A 214 1.30 -7.20 25.20
CA GLU A 214 2.22 -8.20 25.74
C GLU A 214 1.92 -9.63 25.23
N HIS A 215 0.65 -10.03 25.25
CA HIS A 215 0.22 -11.37 24.85
C HIS A 215 0.56 -11.70 23.38
N LYS A 216 0.58 -10.69 22.51
CA LYS A 216 0.96 -10.88 21.09
C LYS A 216 2.45 -11.17 20.94
N LEU A 217 3.30 -10.44 21.67
CA LEU A 217 4.74 -10.71 21.67
C LEU A 217 5.05 -12.07 22.33
N ILE A 218 4.35 -12.43 23.40
CA ILE A 218 4.46 -13.76 24.01
C ILE A 218 4.08 -14.85 23.00
N GLY A 219 3.02 -14.66 22.22
CA GLY A 219 2.60 -15.62 21.18
C GLY A 219 3.69 -15.88 20.15
N VAL A 220 4.32 -14.80 19.64
CA VAL A 220 5.45 -14.93 18.70
C VAL A 220 6.63 -15.65 19.37
N LEU A 221 7.04 -15.22 20.59
CA LEU A 221 8.19 -15.86 21.27
C LEU A 221 7.97 -17.34 21.58
N LYS A 222 6.75 -17.75 21.94
CA LYS A 222 6.38 -19.17 22.13
C LYS A 222 6.54 -19.97 20.83
N ALA A 223 6.10 -19.40 19.69
CA ALA A 223 6.28 -20.07 18.41
C ALA A 223 7.76 -20.25 18.05
N LEU A 224 8.60 -19.21 18.29
CA LEU A 224 10.05 -19.31 18.05
C LEU A 224 10.71 -20.34 18.97
N GLU A 225 10.29 -20.44 20.22
CA GLU A 225 10.78 -21.40 21.22
C GLU A 225 10.48 -22.85 20.81
N GLU A 226 9.29 -23.14 20.27
CA GLU A 226 8.87 -24.47 19.82
C GLU A 226 9.47 -24.88 18.46
N LEU A 227 9.96 -23.92 17.68
CA LEU A 227 10.60 -24.12 16.38
C LEU A 227 12.14 -24.09 16.53
N ASP A 228 12.69 -24.83 17.49
CA ASP A 228 14.09 -24.78 17.88
C ASP A 228 15.06 -25.36 16.83
N ASP A 229 14.55 -26.12 15.87
CA ASP A 229 15.25 -26.66 14.71
C ASP A 229 15.36 -25.71 13.51
N ILE A 230 14.82 -24.48 13.63
CA ILE A 230 14.79 -23.46 12.59
C ILE A 230 15.58 -22.24 13.02
N THR A 231 16.44 -21.72 12.16
CA THR A 231 17.17 -20.49 12.43
C THR A 231 16.35 -19.27 12.04
N PHE A 232 16.03 -18.42 13.03
CA PHE A 232 15.37 -17.15 12.83
C PHE A 232 16.39 -16.01 12.87
N VAL A 233 16.33 -15.13 11.86
CA VAL A 233 17.10 -13.88 11.85
C VAL A 233 16.13 -12.71 12.00
N TRP A 234 16.32 -11.96 13.06
CA TRP A 234 15.43 -10.86 13.41
C TRP A 234 16.17 -9.51 13.46
N PRO A 235 16.22 -8.76 12.35
CA PRO A 235 16.60 -7.35 12.39
C PRO A 235 15.53 -6.59 13.20
N ILE A 236 15.87 -6.30 14.48
CA ILE A 236 14.86 -5.84 15.43
C ILE A 236 14.63 -4.34 15.31
N HIS A 237 13.36 -3.97 15.14
CA HIS A 237 12.97 -2.57 15.09
C HIS A 237 13.02 -1.94 16.50
N PRO A 238 13.46 -0.67 16.66
CA PRO A 238 13.55 0.00 17.96
C PRO A 238 12.27 -0.03 18.79
N ARG A 239 11.09 0.13 18.12
CA ARG A 239 9.78 0.01 18.78
C ARG A 239 9.59 -1.38 19.40
N THR A 240 9.91 -2.42 18.69
CA THR A 240 9.77 -3.80 19.16
C THR A 240 10.74 -4.10 20.28
N GLN A 241 11.97 -3.65 20.17
CA GLN A 241 12.97 -3.78 21.24
C GLN A 241 12.51 -3.06 22.52
N LYS A 242 11.96 -1.84 22.39
CA LYS A 242 11.40 -1.09 23.51
C LYS A 242 10.23 -1.84 24.16
N ALA A 243 9.31 -2.37 23.36
CA ALA A 243 8.16 -3.12 23.83
C ALA A 243 8.59 -4.40 24.59
N LEU A 244 9.51 -5.18 24.01
CA LEU A 244 10.05 -6.38 24.65
C LEU A 244 10.73 -6.07 26.00
N LYS A 245 11.44 -4.95 26.10
CA LYS A 245 12.02 -4.47 27.38
C LYS A 245 10.94 -4.04 28.37
N THR A 246 9.92 -3.33 27.90
CA THR A 246 8.82 -2.85 28.77
C THR A 246 8.02 -4.00 29.37
N PHE A 247 7.83 -5.10 28.65
CA PHE A 247 7.12 -6.30 29.10
C PHE A 247 8.04 -7.39 29.68
N ASP A 248 9.30 -7.08 30.02
CA ASP A 248 10.30 -8.03 30.55
C ASP A 248 10.56 -9.27 29.67
N LEU A 249 10.23 -9.21 28.39
CA LEU A 249 10.40 -10.31 27.43
C LEU A 249 11.76 -10.32 26.75
N TRP A 250 12.57 -9.27 26.91
CA TRP A 250 13.85 -9.12 26.22
C TRP A 250 14.86 -10.22 26.58
N ASN A 251 14.94 -10.61 27.86
CA ASN A 251 15.83 -11.67 28.28
C ASN A 251 15.36 -13.04 27.80
N LYS A 252 14.03 -13.27 27.73
CA LYS A 252 13.48 -14.48 27.11
C LYS A 252 13.89 -14.57 25.65
N LEU A 253 13.71 -13.51 24.87
CA LEU A 253 14.14 -13.51 23.46
C LEU A 253 15.65 -13.83 23.33
N LYS A 254 16.53 -13.23 24.14
CA LYS A 254 17.97 -13.49 24.11
C LYS A 254 18.37 -14.90 24.53
N SER A 255 17.51 -15.61 25.26
CA SER A 255 17.78 -17.00 25.64
C SER A 255 17.48 -18.01 24.54
N LEU A 256 16.76 -17.62 23.49
CA LEU A 256 16.45 -18.47 22.35
C LEU A 256 17.68 -18.63 21.46
N LYS A 257 18.25 -19.86 21.45
CA LYS A 257 19.51 -20.15 20.73
C LYS A 257 19.35 -20.14 19.21
N ASN A 258 18.13 -20.39 18.74
CA ASN A 258 17.77 -20.43 17.34
C ASN A 258 17.38 -19.05 16.76
N VAL A 259 17.48 -17.98 17.56
CA VAL A 259 17.15 -16.62 17.12
C VAL A 259 18.43 -15.75 17.08
N ARG A 260 18.76 -15.27 15.90
CA ARG A 260 19.81 -14.26 15.68
C ARG A 260 19.20 -12.87 15.66
N ILE A 261 19.43 -12.08 16.72
CA ILE A 261 18.98 -10.71 16.83
C ILE A 261 20.00 -9.83 16.15
N LEU A 262 19.58 -9.02 15.18
CA LEU A 262 20.40 -8.03 14.48
C LEU A 262 19.88 -6.62 14.78
N GLU A 263 20.80 -5.64 14.73
CA GLU A 263 20.41 -4.23 14.68
C GLU A 263 19.66 -3.92 13.36
N PRO A 264 18.93 -2.79 13.27
CA PRO A 264 18.29 -2.38 12.03
C PRO A 264 19.28 -2.32 10.87
N LEU A 265 18.91 -2.88 9.73
CA LEU A 265 19.78 -3.04 8.57
C LEU A 265 19.53 -1.97 7.50
N GLY A 266 20.56 -1.70 6.69
CA GLY A 266 20.42 -1.04 5.41
C GLY A 266 19.65 -1.92 4.41
N TYR A 267 19.21 -1.32 3.31
CA TYR A 267 18.32 -1.98 2.36
C TYR A 267 18.97 -3.17 1.64
N LEU A 268 20.23 -3.02 1.25
CA LEU A 268 20.97 -4.09 0.55
C LEU A 268 21.17 -5.33 1.43
N ASP A 269 21.57 -5.15 2.69
CA ASP A 269 21.72 -6.25 3.63
C ASP A 269 20.37 -6.91 3.95
N PHE A 270 19.33 -6.09 4.12
CA PHE A 270 17.98 -6.62 4.36
C PHE A 270 17.47 -7.47 3.18
N LEU A 271 17.60 -7.00 1.94
CA LEU A 271 17.24 -7.79 0.76
C LEU A 271 18.13 -9.04 0.64
N GLY A 272 19.40 -8.95 1.02
CA GLY A 272 20.30 -10.10 1.08
C GLY A 272 19.80 -11.19 2.02
N LEU A 273 19.27 -10.82 3.19
CA LEU A 273 18.60 -11.77 4.10
C LEU A 273 17.33 -12.35 3.47
N LEU A 274 16.47 -11.52 2.89
CA LEU A 274 15.23 -12.00 2.26
C LEU A 274 15.52 -13.01 1.13
N ILE A 275 16.52 -12.74 0.29
CA ILE A 275 16.95 -13.67 -0.78
C ILE A 275 17.47 -14.98 -0.23
N SER A 276 18.19 -14.94 0.91
CA SER A 276 18.78 -16.11 1.53
C SER A 276 17.79 -16.93 2.35
N SER A 277 16.64 -16.36 2.68
CA SER A 277 15.62 -17.01 3.52
C SER A 277 14.79 -18.03 2.75
N ASP A 278 14.46 -19.14 3.41
CA ASP A 278 13.49 -20.13 2.93
C ASP A 278 12.05 -19.64 3.13
N LEU A 279 11.84 -18.77 4.13
CA LEU A 279 10.55 -18.22 4.51
C LEU A 279 10.74 -16.82 5.12
N VAL A 280 9.78 -15.94 4.92
CA VAL A 280 9.71 -14.62 5.54
C VAL A 280 8.52 -14.56 6.49
N MET A 281 8.71 -14.01 7.70
CA MET A 281 7.64 -13.72 8.66
C MET A 281 7.59 -12.22 8.90
N THR A 282 6.45 -11.57 8.68
CA THR A 282 6.41 -10.10 8.77
C THR A 282 5.01 -9.56 9.09
N ASP A 283 4.98 -8.40 9.75
CA ASP A 283 3.80 -7.55 9.87
C ASP A 283 3.85 -6.32 8.92
N SER A 284 4.90 -6.20 8.12
CA SER A 284 5.11 -5.10 7.18
C SER A 284 4.51 -5.39 5.81
N GLY A 285 3.67 -4.47 5.30
CA GLY A 285 3.13 -4.56 3.94
C GLY A 285 4.23 -4.51 2.86
N GLY A 286 5.21 -3.61 3.01
CA GLY A 286 6.33 -3.51 2.07
C GLY A 286 7.16 -4.79 2.00
N VAL A 287 7.42 -5.43 3.14
CA VAL A 287 8.18 -6.71 3.17
C VAL A 287 7.39 -7.84 2.51
N GLN A 288 6.06 -7.85 2.59
CA GLN A 288 5.22 -8.79 1.83
C GLN A 288 5.42 -8.62 0.32
N GLU A 289 5.46 -7.37 -0.16
CA GLU A 289 5.68 -7.03 -1.57
C GLU A 289 7.09 -7.43 -2.03
N GLU A 290 8.10 -7.17 -1.19
CA GLU A 290 9.49 -7.57 -1.44
C GLU A 290 9.64 -9.10 -1.48
N ALA A 291 9.06 -9.81 -0.52
CA ALA A 291 9.07 -11.28 -0.49
C ALA A 291 8.44 -11.88 -1.76
N ALA A 292 7.28 -11.39 -2.21
CA ALA A 292 6.64 -11.84 -3.45
C ALA A 292 7.52 -11.56 -4.68
N THR A 293 8.16 -10.38 -4.71
CA THR A 293 9.09 -10.00 -5.79
C THR A 293 10.30 -10.93 -5.85
N LEU A 294 10.83 -11.31 -4.70
CA LEU A 294 11.94 -12.25 -4.54
C LEU A 294 11.52 -13.73 -4.63
N LYS A 295 10.23 -14.00 -4.86
CA LYS A 295 9.66 -15.36 -4.92
C LYS A 295 9.86 -16.16 -3.62
N ARG A 296 9.79 -15.46 -2.48
CA ARG A 296 9.87 -16.06 -1.16
C ARG A 296 8.48 -16.17 -0.55
N PRO A 297 8.16 -17.31 0.10
CA PRO A 297 6.91 -17.45 0.83
C PRO A 297 6.90 -16.53 2.05
N CYS A 298 5.70 -16.09 2.46
CA CYS A 298 5.53 -15.11 3.52
C CYS A 298 4.43 -15.50 4.50
N ILE A 299 4.73 -15.48 5.80
CA ILE A 299 3.72 -15.58 6.86
C ILE A 299 3.44 -14.17 7.39
N ILE A 300 2.18 -13.79 7.36
CA ILE A 300 1.72 -12.45 7.73
C ILE A 300 1.33 -12.47 9.21
N LEU A 301 2.09 -11.74 10.05
CA LEU A 301 1.89 -11.64 11.49
C LEU A 301 0.88 -10.55 11.83
N ARG A 302 -0.28 -10.55 11.18
CA ARG A 302 -1.39 -9.62 11.36
C ARG A 302 -2.71 -10.36 11.26
N GLU A 303 -3.80 -9.72 11.72
CA GLU A 303 -5.17 -10.26 11.59
C GLU A 303 -5.77 -9.99 10.20
N ASN A 304 -5.24 -9.00 9.48
CA ASN A 304 -5.65 -8.61 8.13
C ASN A 304 -4.45 -8.18 7.29
N THR A 305 -4.67 -7.97 5.99
CA THR A 305 -3.67 -7.38 5.09
C THR A 305 -4.36 -6.52 4.04
N GLU A 306 -3.76 -5.40 3.71
CA GLU A 306 -4.15 -4.57 2.57
C GLU A 306 -3.59 -5.09 1.22
N ARG A 307 -2.97 -6.29 1.24
CA ARG A 307 -2.37 -6.97 0.09
C ARG A 307 -2.90 -8.40 -0.05
N PRO A 308 -4.22 -8.55 -0.23
CA PRO A 308 -4.84 -9.89 -0.31
C PRO A 308 -4.31 -10.73 -1.48
N GLU A 309 -3.73 -10.09 -2.49
CA GLU A 309 -3.10 -10.76 -3.63
C GLU A 309 -1.98 -11.73 -3.21
N ILE A 310 -1.28 -11.45 -2.10
CA ILE A 310 -0.26 -12.35 -1.53
C ILE A 310 -0.87 -13.72 -1.20
N ILE A 311 -2.06 -13.71 -0.62
CA ILE A 311 -2.79 -14.92 -0.20
C ILE A 311 -3.38 -15.61 -1.43
N GLU A 312 -4.06 -14.85 -2.27
CA GLU A 312 -4.79 -15.36 -3.45
C GLU A 312 -3.85 -16.04 -4.45
N MET A 313 -2.64 -15.52 -4.61
CA MET A 313 -1.63 -16.08 -5.50
C MET A 313 -0.71 -17.13 -4.80
N GLY A 314 -0.98 -17.42 -3.53
CA GLY A 314 -0.29 -18.47 -2.78
C GLY A 314 1.15 -18.14 -2.39
N PHE A 315 1.49 -16.85 -2.30
CA PHE A 315 2.77 -16.39 -1.76
C PHE A 315 2.82 -16.43 -0.24
N GLY A 316 1.68 -16.39 0.44
CA GLY A 316 1.64 -16.38 1.90
C GLY A 316 0.26 -16.60 2.50
N GLU A 317 0.23 -16.64 3.83
CA GLU A 317 -0.98 -16.79 4.63
C GLU A 317 -0.90 -15.92 5.90
N ILE A 318 -2.07 -15.58 6.44
CA ILE A 318 -2.21 -14.84 7.69
C ILE A 318 -2.13 -15.81 8.86
N ALA A 319 -1.21 -15.56 9.79
CA ALA A 319 -1.07 -16.30 11.05
C ALA A 319 -1.54 -15.47 12.27
N GLY A 320 -1.58 -14.15 12.14
CA GLY A 320 -1.62 -13.31 13.32
C GLY A 320 -0.40 -13.53 14.21
N THR A 321 -0.61 -13.43 15.52
CA THR A 321 0.42 -13.72 16.53
C THR A 321 0.10 -14.97 17.36
N ASN A 322 -0.83 -15.80 16.88
CA ASN A 322 -1.18 -17.07 17.52
C ASN A 322 -0.05 -18.08 17.33
N PRO A 323 0.54 -18.62 18.42
CA PRO A 323 1.69 -19.53 18.32
C PRO A 323 1.39 -20.80 17.51
N THR A 324 0.24 -21.41 17.72
CA THR A 324 -0.16 -22.64 17.02
C THR A 324 -0.29 -22.40 15.51
N ALA A 325 -0.89 -21.26 15.11
CA ALA A 325 -1.02 -20.89 13.70
C ALA A 325 0.37 -20.62 13.07
N ILE A 326 1.24 -19.88 13.77
CA ILE A 326 2.62 -19.62 13.31
C ILE A 326 3.36 -20.93 13.11
N ILE A 327 3.38 -21.83 14.10
CA ILE A 327 4.07 -23.11 14.04
C ILE A 327 3.56 -23.94 12.85
N SER A 328 2.24 -24.07 12.75
CA SER A 328 1.61 -24.84 11.66
C SER A 328 1.99 -24.31 10.28
N LEU A 329 1.93 -22.98 10.09
CA LEU A 329 2.25 -22.36 8.80
C LEU A 329 3.74 -22.41 8.50
N VAL A 330 4.62 -22.18 9.47
CA VAL A 330 6.08 -22.32 9.30
C VAL A 330 6.42 -23.74 8.82
N ARG A 331 5.93 -24.76 9.51
CA ARG A 331 6.14 -26.15 9.12
C ARG A 331 5.57 -26.43 7.72
N LYS A 332 4.34 -25.99 7.45
CA LYS A 332 3.70 -26.13 6.13
C LYS A 332 4.58 -25.56 5.02
N TYR A 333 5.01 -24.30 5.16
CA TYR A 333 5.73 -23.60 4.10
C TYR A 333 7.17 -24.09 3.91
N LEU A 334 7.87 -24.45 4.98
CA LEU A 334 9.25 -24.95 4.88
C LEU A 334 9.33 -26.37 4.30
N TYR A 335 8.35 -27.20 4.60
CA TYR A 335 8.37 -28.62 4.15
C TYR A 335 7.43 -28.93 2.98
N GLN A 336 6.79 -27.91 2.40
CA GLN A 336 5.97 -28.08 1.20
C GLN A 336 6.86 -28.33 -0.03
N ALA A 337 6.75 -29.52 -0.59
CA ALA A 337 7.51 -29.88 -1.78
C ALA A 337 7.26 -28.93 -2.95
N ASN A 338 8.32 -28.58 -3.67
CA ASN A 338 8.29 -27.73 -4.88
C ASN A 338 7.67 -26.32 -4.70
N LEU A 339 7.53 -25.84 -3.46
CA LEU A 339 6.92 -24.53 -3.20
C LEU A 339 7.68 -23.40 -3.93
N ILE A 340 8.98 -23.33 -3.72
CA ILE A 340 9.82 -22.26 -4.32
C ILE A 340 9.76 -22.31 -5.85
N GLU A 341 9.81 -23.50 -6.45
CA GLU A 341 9.70 -23.67 -7.90
C GLU A 341 8.32 -23.23 -8.43
N ARG A 342 7.27 -23.50 -7.68
CA ARG A 342 5.92 -22.98 -7.99
C ARG A 342 5.89 -21.47 -7.92
N LEU A 343 6.41 -20.85 -6.85
CA LEU A 343 6.43 -19.40 -6.69
C LEU A 343 7.27 -18.69 -7.76
N LYS A 344 8.38 -19.28 -8.20
CA LYS A 344 9.17 -18.76 -9.33
C LYS A 344 8.35 -18.62 -10.61
N ARG A 345 7.41 -19.55 -10.86
CA ARG A 345 6.54 -19.55 -12.03
C ARG A 345 5.28 -18.70 -11.85
N THR A 346 4.91 -18.39 -10.61
CA THR A 346 3.74 -17.56 -10.29
C THR A 346 4.05 -16.10 -10.63
N PRO A 347 3.22 -15.40 -11.42
CA PRO A 347 3.39 -13.97 -11.66
C PRO A 347 3.46 -13.19 -10.35
N ASN A 348 4.21 -12.09 -10.34
CA ASN A 348 4.20 -11.19 -9.18
C ASN A 348 2.92 -10.35 -9.22
N PRO A 349 2.07 -10.36 -8.17
CA PRO A 349 0.84 -9.58 -8.16
C PRO A 349 1.05 -8.07 -8.25
N PHE A 350 2.23 -7.61 -7.87
CA PHE A 350 2.59 -6.18 -7.86
C PHE A 350 3.29 -5.71 -9.15
N GLY A 351 3.35 -6.56 -10.16
CA GLY A 351 4.00 -6.28 -11.44
C GLY A 351 5.38 -6.90 -11.57
N ASP A 352 6.00 -6.68 -12.71
CA ASP A 352 7.31 -7.23 -13.12
C ASP A 352 8.40 -6.16 -13.23
N GLY A 353 8.12 -4.96 -12.75
CA GLY A 353 8.96 -3.76 -12.86
C GLY A 353 8.50 -2.82 -13.97
N GLY A 354 9.06 -1.61 -13.98
CA GLY A 354 8.69 -0.57 -14.95
C GLY A 354 7.54 0.35 -14.49
N SER A 355 7.05 0.19 -13.26
CA SER A 355 6.00 1.05 -12.67
C SER A 355 6.40 2.52 -12.68
N SER A 356 7.62 2.82 -12.28
CA SER A 356 8.17 4.18 -12.28
C SER A 356 8.22 4.81 -13.67
N LYS A 357 8.52 4.03 -14.71
CA LYS A 357 8.51 4.51 -16.10
C LYS A 357 7.09 4.80 -16.58
N ILE A 358 6.11 3.95 -16.23
CA ILE A 358 4.70 4.19 -16.54
C ILE A 358 4.24 5.49 -15.90
N ILE A 359 4.50 5.66 -14.60
CA ILE A 359 4.13 6.87 -13.85
C ILE A 359 4.77 8.11 -14.46
N ALA A 360 6.09 8.09 -14.70
CA ALA A 360 6.81 9.21 -15.30
C ALA A 360 6.27 9.56 -16.71
N SER A 361 5.98 8.54 -17.54
CA SER A 361 5.41 8.74 -18.89
C SER A 361 4.01 9.36 -18.83
N VAL A 362 3.16 8.97 -17.86
CA VAL A 362 1.84 9.58 -17.69
C VAL A 362 1.98 11.04 -17.24
N ILE A 363 2.84 11.33 -16.26
CA ILE A 363 3.09 12.70 -15.77
C ILE A 363 3.61 13.58 -16.91
N GLN A 364 4.56 13.10 -17.72
CA GLN A 364 5.10 13.82 -18.85
C GLN A 364 4.04 14.15 -19.92
N ARG A 365 3.12 13.21 -20.20
CA ARG A 365 2.05 13.41 -21.21
C ARG A 365 0.97 14.39 -20.74
N ILE A 366 0.74 14.49 -19.44
CA ILE A 366 -0.22 15.42 -18.85
C ILE A 366 0.51 16.74 -18.59
N TRP A 367 0.92 17.42 -19.68
CA TRP A 367 1.76 18.62 -19.65
C TRP A 367 1.17 19.79 -18.84
N ASP A 368 -0.13 19.89 -18.75
CA ASP A 368 -0.81 20.95 -17.97
C ASP A 368 -1.47 20.37 -16.71
N LEU A 369 -0.66 20.04 -15.73
CA LEU A 369 -1.16 19.60 -14.42
C LEU A 369 -2.03 20.65 -13.74
N LYS A 370 -1.85 21.95 -14.08
CA LYS A 370 -2.68 23.03 -13.53
C LYS A 370 -4.14 22.93 -13.98
N SER A 371 -4.41 22.33 -15.13
CA SER A 371 -5.78 22.02 -15.54
C SER A 371 -6.46 20.95 -14.66
N LEU A 372 -5.67 20.16 -13.94
CA LEU A 372 -6.14 19.13 -12.99
C LEU A 372 -6.38 19.66 -11.56
N ARG A 373 -6.22 20.97 -11.32
CA ARG A 373 -6.31 21.61 -9.99
C ARG A 373 -7.60 21.37 -9.22
N ARG A 374 -8.60 20.83 -9.89
CA ARG A 374 -9.79 20.28 -9.23
C ARG A 374 -9.93 18.84 -9.60
N PRO A 375 -10.08 17.92 -8.61
CA PRO A 375 -10.71 16.66 -8.95
C PRO A 375 -11.92 17.01 -9.77
N PRO A 376 -12.20 16.31 -10.89
CA PRO A 376 -13.24 16.74 -11.82
C PRO A 376 -14.51 17.00 -11.02
N THR A 377 -14.74 18.26 -10.71
CA THR A 377 -16.05 18.69 -10.22
C THR A 377 -16.99 18.25 -11.30
N PHE A 378 -18.02 17.52 -10.93
CA PHE A 378 -19.10 17.01 -11.79
C PHE A 378 -19.60 18.06 -12.79
N LYS A 379 -18.77 18.41 -13.76
CA LYS A 379 -19.16 19.14 -14.95
C LYS A 379 -19.38 18.10 -16.04
N GLY A 380 -20.61 17.63 -16.11
CA GLY A 380 -21.17 16.84 -17.20
C GLY A 380 -20.25 15.74 -17.75
N GLY A 381 -20.35 14.50 -17.27
CA GLY A 381 -19.68 13.38 -17.87
C GLY A 381 -19.15 12.29 -16.93
N SER A 382 -19.09 12.52 -15.62
CA SER A 382 -18.87 11.40 -14.69
C SER A 382 -20.19 10.69 -14.48
N PRO A 383 -20.22 9.34 -14.58
CA PRO A 383 -21.46 8.62 -14.36
C PRO A 383 -21.95 8.85 -12.92
N HIS A 384 -23.23 9.19 -12.78
CA HIS A 384 -23.87 9.16 -11.46
C HIS A 384 -24.02 7.71 -11.00
N TYR A 385 -23.61 7.45 -9.76
CA TYR A 385 -23.95 6.23 -9.06
C TYR A 385 -25.10 6.54 -8.10
N LEU A 386 -26.22 5.89 -8.28
CA LEU A 386 -27.40 6.09 -7.48
C LEU A 386 -27.87 4.73 -6.95
N ALA A 387 -28.60 4.75 -5.85
CA ALA A 387 -29.30 3.57 -5.35
C ALA A 387 -30.74 3.94 -5.06
N PHE A 388 -31.64 3.05 -5.38
CA PHE A 388 -33.05 3.23 -5.08
C PHE A 388 -33.71 1.90 -4.70
N ARG A 389 -34.82 1.98 -3.99
CA ARG A 389 -35.65 0.83 -3.69
C ARG A 389 -36.73 0.72 -4.81
N VAL A 390 -36.85 -0.44 -5.40
CA VAL A 390 -37.90 -0.72 -6.42
C VAL A 390 -39.26 -0.61 -5.76
N ASP A 391 -40.12 0.22 -6.29
CA ASP A 391 -41.55 0.33 -5.90
C ASP A 391 -42.48 -0.45 -6.80
N GLU A 392 -43.75 -0.54 -6.44
CA GLU A 392 -44.76 -1.26 -7.21
C GLU A 392 -45.01 -0.68 -8.61
N SER A 393 -44.73 0.61 -8.85
CA SER A 393 -44.89 1.21 -10.17
C SER A 393 -43.86 0.72 -11.18
N MET A 394 -42.80 0.08 -10.71
CA MET A 394 -41.74 -0.49 -11.54
C MET A 394 -41.95 -1.98 -11.81
N ARG A 395 -43.07 -2.56 -11.35
CA ARG A 395 -43.41 -3.95 -11.64
C ARG A 395 -43.54 -4.17 -13.15
N GLY A 396 -42.79 -5.14 -13.66
CA GLY A 396 -42.72 -5.45 -15.09
C GLY A 396 -41.53 -4.86 -15.81
N TYR A 397 -40.75 -3.98 -15.16
CA TYR A 397 -39.47 -3.58 -15.71
C TYR A 397 -38.43 -4.70 -15.54
N THR A 398 -37.64 -4.92 -16.59
CA THR A 398 -36.42 -5.70 -16.56
C THR A 398 -35.21 -4.77 -16.49
N VAL A 399 -34.01 -5.29 -16.25
CA VAL A 399 -32.75 -4.53 -16.29
C VAL A 399 -32.61 -3.79 -17.64
N ALA A 400 -32.91 -4.46 -18.76
CA ALA A 400 -32.82 -3.85 -20.09
C ALA A 400 -33.83 -2.71 -20.27
N SER A 401 -35.14 -2.97 -19.96
CA SER A 401 -36.18 -1.97 -20.14
C SER A 401 -36.02 -0.76 -19.19
N PHE A 402 -35.48 -0.97 -18.00
CA PHE A 402 -35.10 0.12 -17.09
C PHE A 402 -34.03 1.00 -17.71
N ARG A 403 -32.95 0.41 -18.25
CA ARG A 403 -31.88 1.15 -18.92
C ARG A 403 -32.42 1.98 -20.10
N GLU A 404 -33.27 1.40 -20.93
CA GLU A 404 -33.89 2.10 -22.06
C GLU A 404 -34.74 3.30 -21.61
N ALA A 405 -35.51 3.12 -20.52
CA ALA A 405 -36.39 4.16 -20.00
C ALA A 405 -35.64 5.36 -19.41
N CYS A 406 -34.53 5.16 -18.69
CA CYS A 406 -33.89 6.23 -17.97
C CYS A 406 -32.43 6.48 -18.36
N GLY A 407 -31.79 5.63 -19.17
CA GLY A 407 -30.39 5.77 -19.58
C GLY A 407 -29.37 5.46 -18.46
N TYR A 408 -29.77 4.68 -17.45
CA TYR A 408 -28.92 4.22 -16.36
C TYR A 408 -28.74 2.70 -16.42
N ASP A 409 -27.50 2.25 -16.37
CA ASP A 409 -27.15 0.84 -16.29
C ASP A 409 -27.31 0.34 -14.87
N VAL A 410 -27.84 -0.86 -14.68
CA VAL A 410 -27.86 -1.54 -13.40
C VAL A 410 -26.47 -2.10 -13.09
N VAL A 411 -25.94 -1.80 -11.92
CA VAL A 411 -24.60 -2.22 -11.45
C VAL A 411 -24.71 -3.38 -10.47
N SER A 412 -25.69 -3.34 -9.57
CA SER A 412 -25.96 -4.42 -8.63
C SER A 412 -27.42 -4.40 -8.16
N ILE A 413 -27.93 -5.58 -7.82
CA ILE A 413 -29.27 -5.77 -7.25
C ILE A 413 -29.12 -6.52 -5.93
N TYR A 414 -29.87 -6.07 -4.92
CA TYR A 414 -29.97 -6.72 -3.62
C TYR A 414 -31.43 -7.00 -3.28
N ASP A 415 -31.73 -8.17 -2.74
CA ASP A 415 -33.06 -8.49 -2.24
C ASP A 415 -33.44 -7.68 -0.98
N ALA A 416 -34.61 -7.86 -0.47
CA ALA A 416 -35.13 -7.18 0.70
C ALA A 416 -34.32 -7.50 1.99
N SER A 417 -33.55 -8.60 2.01
CA SER A 417 -32.65 -9.00 3.10
C SER A 417 -31.23 -8.42 2.96
N GLY A 418 -30.94 -7.74 1.84
CA GLY A 418 -29.60 -7.20 1.53
C GLY A 418 -28.66 -8.19 0.85
N ARG A 419 -29.15 -9.36 0.43
CA ARG A 419 -28.37 -10.37 -0.27
C ARG A 419 -28.22 -9.98 -1.74
N ALA A 420 -27.00 -10.03 -2.28
CA ALA A 420 -26.73 -9.75 -3.68
C ALA A 420 -27.38 -10.79 -4.59
N ILE A 421 -28.02 -10.30 -5.66
CA ILE A 421 -28.69 -11.11 -6.69
C ILE A 421 -27.83 -11.09 -7.95
N HIS A 422 -27.57 -12.28 -8.50
CA HIS A 422 -27.02 -12.38 -9.84
C HIS A 422 -28.07 -11.97 -10.87
N PHE A 423 -27.72 -11.13 -11.84
CA PHE A 423 -28.67 -10.59 -12.80
C PHE A 423 -28.10 -10.53 -14.22
N ASP A 424 -29.00 -10.51 -15.19
CA ASP A 424 -28.74 -10.26 -16.60
C ASP A 424 -29.74 -9.21 -17.12
N GLU A 425 -29.72 -8.95 -18.41
CA GLU A 425 -30.63 -7.99 -19.09
C GLU A 425 -32.10 -8.31 -18.93
N GLY A 426 -32.46 -9.60 -18.85
CA GLY A 426 -33.84 -10.09 -18.70
C GLY A 426 -34.33 -10.11 -17.26
N THR A 427 -33.43 -9.87 -16.27
CA THR A 427 -33.78 -9.96 -14.85
C THR A 427 -34.83 -8.93 -14.47
N PRO A 428 -35.99 -9.34 -13.86
CA PRO A 428 -37.03 -8.42 -13.47
C PRO A 428 -36.64 -7.60 -12.23
N LEU A 429 -37.05 -6.33 -12.20
CA LEU A 429 -36.93 -5.48 -11.01
C LEU A 429 -38.13 -5.78 -10.09
N ILE A 430 -37.86 -6.43 -8.97
CA ILE A 430 -38.89 -6.88 -8.02
C ILE A 430 -39.08 -5.81 -6.93
N PRO A 431 -40.33 -5.45 -6.58
CA PRO A 431 -40.59 -4.51 -5.48
C PRO A 431 -39.88 -4.87 -4.20
N ASN A 432 -39.39 -3.84 -3.49
CA ASN A 432 -38.54 -3.89 -2.29
C ASN A 432 -37.09 -4.31 -2.51
N TYR A 433 -36.65 -4.66 -3.72
CA TYR A 433 -35.25 -4.81 -4.04
C TYR A 433 -34.56 -3.46 -4.05
N ILE A 434 -33.28 -3.45 -3.68
CA ILE A 434 -32.40 -2.29 -3.78
C ILE A 434 -31.56 -2.45 -5.03
N VAL A 435 -31.66 -1.47 -5.93
CA VAL A 435 -30.93 -1.46 -7.19
C VAL A 435 -29.93 -0.31 -7.19
N ARG A 436 -28.67 -0.63 -7.47
CA ARG A 436 -27.63 0.37 -7.70
C ARG A 436 -27.44 0.53 -9.19
N VAL A 437 -27.35 1.77 -9.63
CA VAL A 437 -27.27 2.13 -11.04
C VAL A 437 -26.13 3.12 -11.30
N ARG A 438 -25.68 3.12 -12.55
CA ARG A 438 -24.67 4.06 -13.06
C ARG A 438 -25.17 4.66 -14.37
N GLY A 439 -25.12 5.97 -14.52
CA GLY A 439 -25.55 6.63 -15.75
C GLY A 439 -25.04 8.05 -15.90
N ASP A 440 -25.31 8.65 -17.06
CA ASP A 440 -24.94 10.04 -17.33
C ASP A 440 -25.85 10.99 -16.51
N PRO A 441 -25.25 11.97 -15.79
CA PRO A 441 -26.01 13.03 -15.10
C PRO A 441 -27.07 13.73 -15.97
N VAL A 442 -26.85 13.86 -17.28
CA VAL A 442 -27.82 14.42 -18.22
C VAL A 442 -29.16 13.67 -18.18
N ASN A 443 -29.14 12.38 -17.91
CA ASN A 443 -30.32 11.54 -17.81
C ASN A 443 -31.00 11.57 -16.42
N TYR A 444 -30.47 12.31 -15.45
CA TYR A 444 -30.96 12.33 -14.07
C TYR A 444 -32.44 12.72 -13.97
N GLY A 445 -32.90 13.65 -14.81
CA GLY A 445 -34.29 14.03 -14.85
C GLY A 445 -35.25 12.91 -15.27
N ARG A 446 -34.82 12.04 -16.21
CA ARG A 446 -35.58 10.83 -16.61
C ARG A 446 -35.57 9.80 -15.50
N PHE A 447 -34.40 9.57 -14.89
CA PHE A 447 -34.25 8.65 -13.76
C PHE A 447 -35.18 9.06 -12.60
N LYS A 448 -35.13 10.34 -12.15
CA LYS A 448 -36.01 10.83 -11.07
C LYS A 448 -37.49 10.60 -11.32
N LYS A 449 -37.96 10.86 -12.56
CA LYS A 449 -39.35 10.65 -12.93
C LYS A 449 -39.73 9.18 -12.85
N LEU A 450 -38.84 8.27 -13.28
CA LEU A 450 -39.08 6.84 -13.29
C LEU A 450 -39.13 6.25 -11.88
N VAL A 451 -38.18 6.61 -11.00
CA VAL A 451 -38.07 6.08 -9.63
C VAL A 451 -38.81 6.93 -8.59
N LYS A 452 -39.50 8.00 -9.03
CA LYS A 452 -40.34 8.89 -8.20
C LYS A 452 -39.61 9.52 -7.00
N ILE A 453 -38.33 9.98 -7.20
CA ILE A 453 -37.56 10.67 -6.20
C ILE A 453 -37.58 12.20 -6.44
#